data_bd7bedb59f3d4d08bcc45ee37d60f6b5
#
_entry.id   bd7bedb59f3d4d08bcc45ee37d60f6b5
#
_cell.length_a   1.000
_cell.length_b   1.000
_cell.length_c   1.000
_cell.angle_alpha   90.00
_cell.angle_beta   90.00
_cell.angle_gamma   90.00
#
_symmetry.space_group_name_H-M   'P 1'
#
loop_
_entity.id
_entity.type
_entity.pdbx_description
1 polymer ?
#
loop_
_entity_poly.entity_id
_entity_poly.type
_entity_poly.pdbx_seq_one_letter_code
_entity_poly.pdbx_strand_id
1 'polypeptide(L)'
;LKYVDENIVKVEGIEDLNKWIDSTNKLSESSLIKFINEDKLNSKCLEKALNWSREVNKSIKALDESLIKPFKNAKEAIRDAKDYCDIVVVSSANREAVINEWERYGILQYTDDVMAQDSGTKAECIKKLLELGYKKENVLFLGDAVGDLTAASKNGVYFYPIIVRKEEISWSKISKIVNDL
;
A
#
# COMPACT_ATOMS: atom_id res chain seq x y z
N LEU A 1 0.69 -12.62 -15.19
CA LEU A 1 -0.15 -12.82 -16.39
C LEU A 1 0.70 -13.18 -17.60
N LYS A 2 1.69 -12.37 -17.98
CA LYS A 2 2.57 -12.65 -19.12
C LYS A 2 3.25 -14.02 -19.01
N TYR A 3 3.73 -14.40 -17.81
CA TYR A 3 4.31 -15.73 -17.59
C TYR A 3 3.30 -16.86 -17.82
N VAL A 4 2.05 -16.68 -17.38
CA VAL A 4 0.99 -17.67 -17.57
C VAL A 4 0.65 -17.82 -19.04
N ASP A 5 0.47 -16.70 -19.76
CA ASP A 5 0.11 -16.71 -21.18
C ASP A 5 1.21 -17.33 -22.06
N GLU A 6 2.46 -16.99 -21.81
CA GLU A 6 3.60 -17.46 -22.62
C GLU A 6 4.04 -18.89 -22.28
N ASN A 7 3.84 -19.38 -21.06
CA ASN A 7 4.48 -20.61 -20.59
C ASN A 7 3.52 -21.73 -20.17
N ILE A 8 2.28 -21.41 -19.77
CA ILE A 8 1.38 -22.41 -19.18
C ILE A 8 0.04 -22.51 -19.91
N VAL A 9 -0.69 -21.42 -20.00
CA VAL A 9 -2.05 -21.37 -20.55
C VAL A 9 -2.21 -20.14 -21.43
N LYS A 10 -2.74 -20.33 -22.64
CA LYS A 10 -3.14 -19.21 -23.49
C LYS A 10 -4.40 -18.57 -22.94
N VAL A 11 -4.33 -17.26 -22.63
CA VAL A 11 -5.44 -16.48 -22.08
C VAL A 11 -6.03 -15.62 -23.21
N GLU A 12 -7.25 -15.94 -23.63
CA GLU A 12 -7.96 -15.17 -24.66
C GLU A 12 -8.22 -13.73 -24.18
N GLY A 13 -7.81 -12.73 -24.98
CA GLY A 13 -7.99 -11.31 -24.69
C GLY A 13 -6.98 -10.73 -23.70
N ILE A 14 -5.86 -11.41 -23.43
CA ILE A 14 -4.81 -10.90 -22.54
C ILE A 14 -4.19 -9.60 -23.06
N GLU A 15 -4.19 -9.39 -24.36
CA GLU A 15 -3.69 -8.18 -25.00
C GLU A 15 -4.47 -6.95 -24.57
N ASP A 16 -5.78 -7.06 -24.35
CA ASP A 16 -6.62 -5.95 -23.93
C ASP A 16 -6.35 -5.60 -22.46
N LEU A 17 -6.10 -6.63 -21.62
CA LEU A 17 -5.69 -6.41 -20.24
C LEU A 17 -4.32 -5.71 -20.16
N ASN A 18 -3.37 -6.12 -20.99
CA ASN A 18 -2.06 -5.48 -21.08
C ASN A 18 -2.17 -4.03 -21.56
N LYS A 19 -2.99 -3.74 -22.58
CA LYS A 19 -3.26 -2.36 -23.02
C LYS A 19 -3.80 -1.50 -21.87
N TRP A 20 -4.75 -2.02 -21.08
CA TRP A 20 -5.23 -1.28 -19.90
C TRP A 20 -4.13 -1.02 -18.91
N ILE A 21 -3.33 -2.04 -18.56
CA ILE A 21 -2.19 -1.90 -17.62
C ILE A 21 -1.22 -0.82 -18.11
N ASP A 22 -0.89 -0.81 -19.39
CA ASP A 22 0.06 0.14 -19.99
C ASP A 22 -0.54 1.55 -20.13
N SER A 23 -1.88 1.67 -20.21
CA SER A 23 -2.57 2.94 -20.39
C SER A 23 -2.76 3.75 -19.10
N THR A 24 -2.53 3.16 -17.93
CA THR A 24 -2.84 3.79 -16.66
C THR A 24 -1.71 3.64 -15.64
N ASN A 25 -1.46 4.71 -14.89
CA ASN A 25 -0.58 4.67 -13.71
C ASN A 25 -1.32 4.18 -12.46
N LYS A 26 -2.63 3.94 -12.56
CA LYS A 26 -3.49 3.57 -11.43
C LYS A 26 -4.36 2.37 -11.78
N LEU A 27 -3.94 1.18 -11.34
CA LEU A 27 -4.70 -0.05 -11.49
C LEU A 27 -5.84 -0.09 -10.46
N SER A 28 -7.01 0.42 -10.84
CA SER A 28 -8.20 0.47 -9.99
C SER A 28 -9.45 0.03 -10.75
N GLU A 29 -10.49 -0.37 -10.03
CA GLU A 29 -11.78 -0.72 -10.64
C GLU A 29 -12.32 0.43 -11.50
N SER A 30 -12.23 1.67 -11.00
CA SER A 30 -12.68 2.86 -11.73
C SER A 30 -11.89 3.10 -13.02
N SER A 31 -10.57 2.89 -13.03
CA SER A 31 -9.76 3.02 -14.25
C SER A 31 -10.07 1.93 -15.27
N LEU A 32 -10.34 0.70 -14.80
CA LEU A 32 -10.73 -0.41 -15.67
C LEU A 32 -12.10 -0.19 -16.29
N ILE A 33 -13.08 0.28 -15.52
CA ILE A 33 -14.41 0.65 -16.03
C ILE A 33 -14.31 1.76 -17.07
N LYS A 34 -13.50 2.80 -16.77
CA LYS A 34 -13.27 3.91 -17.71
C LYS A 34 -12.68 3.39 -19.02
N PHE A 35 -11.64 2.56 -18.96
CA PHE A 35 -11.00 1.96 -20.13
C PHE A 35 -11.97 1.12 -20.97
N ILE A 36 -12.77 0.27 -20.34
CA ILE A 36 -13.80 -0.54 -21.02
C ILE A 36 -14.80 0.37 -21.79
N ASN A 37 -15.25 1.46 -21.16
CA ASN A 37 -16.25 2.35 -21.73
C ASN A 37 -15.69 3.23 -22.86
N GLU A 38 -14.46 3.72 -22.74
CA GLU A 38 -13.83 4.60 -23.73
C GLU A 38 -13.44 3.85 -25.01
N ASP A 39 -12.82 2.68 -24.87
CA ASP A 39 -12.36 1.90 -26.02
C ASP A 39 -13.44 1.00 -26.62
N LYS A 40 -14.67 0.95 -26.03
CA LYS A 40 -15.77 0.06 -26.42
C LYS A 40 -15.34 -1.39 -26.63
N LEU A 41 -14.32 -1.81 -25.88
CA LEU A 41 -13.76 -3.16 -25.94
C LEU A 41 -14.68 -4.13 -25.22
N ASN A 42 -15.38 -4.95 -25.99
CA ASN A 42 -16.17 -6.06 -25.45
C ASN A 42 -15.24 -7.27 -25.20
N SER A 43 -14.28 -7.09 -24.30
CA SER A 43 -13.27 -8.10 -23.99
C SER A 43 -13.69 -8.92 -22.77
N LYS A 44 -13.92 -10.21 -22.99
CA LYS A 44 -14.20 -11.16 -21.90
C LYS A 44 -13.11 -11.19 -20.83
N CYS A 45 -11.86 -10.89 -21.20
CA CYS A 45 -10.74 -10.84 -20.25
C CYS A 45 -10.87 -9.65 -19.30
N LEU A 46 -11.21 -8.46 -19.80
CA LEU A 46 -11.44 -7.26 -19.00
C LEU A 46 -12.66 -7.41 -18.08
N GLU A 47 -13.76 -7.99 -18.59
CA GLU A 47 -14.94 -8.30 -17.77
C GLU A 47 -14.62 -9.29 -16.63
N LYS A 48 -13.85 -10.33 -16.92
CA LYS A 48 -13.39 -11.27 -15.89
C LYS A 48 -12.50 -10.59 -14.85
N ALA A 49 -11.59 -9.72 -15.27
CA ALA A 49 -10.73 -8.96 -14.35
C ALA A 49 -11.56 -8.05 -13.44
N LEU A 50 -12.57 -7.37 -14.00
CA LEU A 50 -13.48 -6.51 -13.25
C LEU A 50 -14.31 -7.32 -12.24
N ASN A 51 -14.91 -8.41 -12.67
CA ASN A 51 -15.69 -9.29 -11.80
C ASN A 51 -14.84 -9.91 -10.69
N TRP A 52 -13.63 -10.36 -11.03
CA TRP A 52 -12.68 -10.85 -10.02
C TRP A 52 -12.34 -9.78 -8.98
N SER A 53 -12.05 -8.57 -9.41
CA SER A 53 -11.77 -7.45 -8.49
C SER A 53 -12.94 -7.18 -7.54
N ARG A 54 -14.17 -7.19 -8.06
CA ARG A 54 -15.40 -7.00 -7.27
C ARG A 54 -15.62 -8.12 -6.24
N GLU A 55 -15.46 -9.37 -6.66
CA GLU A 55 -15.63 -10.51 -5.75
C GLU A 55 -14.55 -10.57 -4.68
N VAL A 56 -13.30 -10.20 -5.01
CA VAL A 56 -12.22 -10.05 -4.01
C VAL A 56 -12.58 -8.97 -2.99
N ASN A 57 -13.00 -7.79 -3.45
CA ASN A 57 -13.38 -6.69 -2.55
C ASN A 57 -14.58 -7.05 -1.68
N LYS A 58 -15.57 -7.76 -2.25
CA LYS A 58 -16.73 -8.27 -1.49
C LYS A 58 -16.30 -9.30 -0.44
N SER A 59 -15.41 -10.21 -0.80
CA SER A 59 -14.88 -11.22 0.13
C SER A 59 -14.08 -10.58 1.27
N ILE A 60 -13.26 -9.56 0.97
CA ILE A 60 -12.52 -8.80 1.99
C ILE A 60 -13.49 -8.11 2.95
N LYS A 61 -14.55 -7.47 2.44
CA LYS A 61 -15.57 -6.82 3.27
C LYS A 61 -16.39 -7.81 4.14
N ALA A 62 -16.45 -9.05 3.74
CA ALA A 62 -17.15 -10.12 4.47
C ALA A 62 -16.24 -10.86 5.46
N LEU A 63 -14.96 -10.55 5.53
CA LEU A 63 -14.05 -11.14 6.51
C LEU A 63 -14.50 -10.78 7.94
N ASP A 64 -14.37 -11.75 8.84
CA ASP A 64 -14.59 -11.54 10.26
C ASP A 64 -13.59 -10.49 10.78
N GLU A 65 -14.08 -9.51 11.53
CA GLU A 65 -13.23 -8.42 12.08
C GLU A 65 -12.08 -8.95 12.94
N SER A 66 -12.24 -10.14 13.54
CA SER A 66 -11.17 -10.79 14.30
C SER A 66 -9.96 -11.16 13.45
N LEU A 67 -10.14 -11.31 12.12
CA LEU A 67 -9.08 -11.64 11.15
C LEU A 67 -8.35 -10.40 10.60
N ILE A 68 -8.92 -9.20 10.80
CA ILE A 68 -8.40 -7.93 10.24
C ILE A 68 -7.84 -7.05 11.36
N LYS A 69 -7.18 -7.63 12.34
CA LYS A 69 -6.61 -6.87 13.45
C LYS A 69 -5.21 -6.35 13.12
N PRO A 70 -4.83 -5.17 13.66
CA PRO A 70 -3.43 -4.76 13.66
C PRO A 70 -2.56 -5.83 14.30
N PHE A 71 -1.35 -5.96 13.80
CA PHE A 71 -0.39 -6.84 14.45
C PHE A 71 -0.15 -6.40 15.89
N LYS A 72 0.07 -7.37 16.76
CA LYS A 72 0.39 -7.12 18.16
C LYS A 72 1.63 -6.21 18.27
N ASN A 73 1.61 -5.29 19.19
CA ASN A 73 2.58 -4.23 19.42
C ASN A 73 2.59 -3.10 18.36
N ALA A 74 1.84 -3.20 17.24
CA ALA A 74 1.85 -2.15 16.22
C ALA A 74 1.27 -0.84 16.74
N LYS A 75 0.11 -0.89 17.37
CA LYS A 75 -0.55 0.30 17.94
C LYS A 75 0.29 0.94 19.05
N GLU A 76 0.81 0.13 19.95
CA GLU A 76 1.66 0.57 21.04
C GLU A 76 2.93 1.24 20.50
N ALA A 77 3.60 0.61 19.53
CA ALA A 77 4.79 1.15 18.92
C ALA A 77 4.56 2.52 18.24
N ILE A 78 3.44 2.66 17.51
CA ILE A 78 3.06 3.91 16.85
C ILE A 78 2.75 4.99 17.89
N ARG A 79 1.97 4.65 18.93
CA ARG A 79 1.66 5.58 20.03
C ARG A 79 2.94 6.07 20.72
N ASP A 80 3.83 5.16 21.08
CA ASP A 80 5.04 5.49 21.81
C ASP A 80 6.03 6.29 20.94
N ALA A 81 6.10 5.99 19.63
CA ALA A 81 6.92 6.75 18.69
C ALA A 81 6.44 8.19 18.49
N LYS A 82 5.14 8.45 18.67
CA LYS A 82 4.54 9.79 18.53
C LYS A 82 5.14 10.82 19.46
N ASP A 83 5.67 10.40 20.59
CA ASP A 83 6.30 11.31 21.56
C ASP A 83 7.69 11.83 21.06
N TYR A 84 8.25 11.21 20.02
CA TYR A 84 9.61 11.47 19.55
C TYR A 84 9.68 11.94 18.09
N CYS A 85 8.67 11.64 17.27
CA CYS A 85 8.70 11.93 15.85
C CYS A 85 7.30 12.17 15.26
N ASP A 86 7.27 12.81 14.10
CA ASP A 86 6.08 12.86 13.26
C ASP A 86 5.85 11.52 12.58
N ILE A 87 4.60 11.10 12.50
CA ILE A 87 4.19 9.81 11.95
C ILE A 87 3.32 10.01 10.73
N VAL A 88 3.80 9.55 9.59
CA VAL A 88 3.09 9.66 8.32
C VAL A 88 2.79 8.27 7.78
N VAL A 89 1.51 8.01 7.50
CA VAL A 89 1.07 6.78 6.83
C VAL A 89 1.31 6.89 5.35
N VAL A 90 2.05 5.94 4.76
CA VAL A 90 2.27 5.87 3.31
C VAL A 90 1.71 4.55 2.78
N SER A 91 0.61 4.61 2.04
CA SER A 91 -0.12 3.43 1.56
C SER A 91 -0.45 3.50 0.08
N SER A 92 -0.40 2.36 -0.60
CA SER A 92 -0.91 2.23 -1.98
C SER A 92 -2.42 1.97 -2.04
N ALA A 93 -3.08 1.84 -0.88
CA ALA A 93 -4.53 1.64 -0.80
C ALA A 93 -5.31 2.96 -0.96
N ASN A 94 -6.61 2.84 -1.16
CA ASN A 94 -7.50 3.99 -1.20
C ASN A 94 -7.48 4.74 0.14
N ARG A 95 -7.44 6.08 0.10
CA ARG A 95 -7.36 6.95 1.30
C ARG A 95 -8.47 6.67 2.31
N GLU A 96 -9.71 6.62 1.85
CA GLU A 96 -10.87 6.39 2.72
C GLU A 96 -10.77 5.01 3.42
N ALA A 97 -10.32 3.98 2.70
CA ALA A 97 -10.12 2.66 3.27
C ALA A 97 -9.04 2.67 4.38
N VAL A 98 -7.92 3.37 4.13
CA VAL A 98 -6.84 3.52 5.13
C VAL A 98 -7.36 4.26 6.37
N ILE A 99 -8.01 5.40 6.18
CA ILE A 99 -8.55 6.22 7.29
C ILE A 99 -9.53 5.39 8.12
N ASN A 100 -10.54 4.78 7.48
CA ASN A 100 -11.57 3.99 8.17
C ASN A 100 -10.96 2.82 8.96
N GLU A 101 -9.96 2.14 8.40
CA GLU A 101 -9.29 1.03 9.09
C GLU A 101 -8.49 1.52 10.30
N TRP A 102 -7.69 2.58 10.13
CA TRP A 102 -6.85 3.12 11.19
C TRP A 102 -7.66 3.79 12.31
N GLU A 103 -8.79 4.43 11.97
CA GLU A 103 -9.76 4.94 12.95
C GLU A 103 -10.40 3.83 13.76
N ARG A 104 -10.88 2.76 13.08
CA ARG A 104 -11.52 1.61 13.72
C ARG A 104 -10.66 1.03 14.85
N TYR A 105 -9.35 0.99 14.65
CA TYR A 105 -8.42 0.45 15.67
C TYR A 105 -7.83 1.52 16.57
N GLY A 106 -8.23 2.79 16.41
CA GLY A 106 -7.77 3.92 17.21
C GLY A 106 -6.27 4.15 17.06
N ILE A 107 -5.75 3.99 15.84
CA ILE A 107 -4.34 4.23 15.50
C ILE A 107 -4.19 5.60 14.82
N LEU A 108 -5.18 6.02 14.03
CA LEU A 108 -5.12 7.25 13.24
C LEU A 108 -4.81 8.50 14.10
N GLN A 109 -5.29 8.54 15.33
CA GLN A 109 -5.04 9.65 16.27
C GLN A 109 -3.56 9.88 16.61
N TYR A 110 -2.70 8.91 16.34
CA TYR A 110 -1.26 9.00 16.56
C TYR A 110 -0.48 9.36 15.29
N THR A 111 -1.17 9.70 14.20
CA THR A 111 -0.54 10.05 12.92
C THR A 111 -0.72 11.53 12.61
N ASP A 112 0.24 12.12 11.92
CA ASP A 112 0.21 13.52 11.50
C ASP A 112 -0.34 13.70 10.10
N ASP A 113 -0.11 12.71 9.22
CA ASP A 113 -0.64 12.73 7.85
C ASP A 113 -0.83 11.32 7.30
N VAL A 114 -1.68 11.23 6.27
CA VAL A 114 -1.95 10.02 5.51
C VAL A 114 -1.71 10.28 4.02
N MET A 115 -0.66 9.71 3.48
CA MET A 115 -0.34 9.69 2.06
C MET A 115 -0.79 8.36 1.46
N ALA A 116 -1.93 8.36 0.78
CA ALA A 116 -2.54 7.17 0.21
C ALA A 116 -2.32 7.09 -1.31
N GLN A 117 -3.04 6.22 -1.99
CA GLN A 117 -2.97 6.01 -3.44
C GLN A 117 -3.04 7.30 -4.27
N ASP A 118 -3.78 8.30 -3.80
CA ASP A 118 -3.96 9.61 -4.43
C ASP A 118 -2.74 10.54 -4.28
N SER A 119 -1.83 10.22 -3.37
CA SER A 119 -0.61 11.00 -3.12
C SER A 119 0.56 10.63 -4.04
N GLY A 120 0.44 9.55 -4.79
CA GLY A 120 1.49 9.04 -5.69
C GLY A 120 2.09 7.72 -5.21
N THR A 121 3.23 7.37 -5.78
CA THR A 121 4.00 6.19 -5.37
C THR A 121 4.64 6.41 -3.99
N LYS A 122 4.98 5.33 -3.28
CA LYS A 122 5.68 5.41 -1.99
C LYS A 122 6.97 6.23 -2.06
N ALA A 123 7.73 6.09 -3.16
CA ALA A 123 8.95 6.89 -3.36
C ALA A 123 8.65 8.39 -3.54
N GLU A 124 7.59 8.75 -4.23
CA GLU A 124 7.14 10.14 -4.38
C GLU A 124 6.63 10.71 -3.05
N CYS A 125 5.93 9.91 -2.25
CA CYS A 125 5.51 10.33 -0.91
C CYS A 125 6.72 10.66 -0.02
N ILE A 126 7.73 9.79 0.04
CA ILE A 126 8.96 10.06 0.79
C ILE A 126 9.66 11.32 0.26
N LYS A 127 9.75 11.48 -1.07
CA LYS A 127 10.33 12.68 -1.67
C LYS A 127 9.62 13.96 -1.23
N LYS A 128 8.29 13.97 -1.21
CA LYS A 128 7.48 15.11 -0.73
C LYS A 128 7.79 15.46 0.73
N LEU A 129 7.96 14.47 1.60
CA LEU A 129 8.36 14.71 2.99
C LEU A 129 9.74 15.39 3.08
N LEU A 130 10.71 14.93 2.29
CA LEU A 130 12.02 15.59 2.22
C LEU A 130 11.94 17.03 1.69
N GLU A 131 11.04 17.30 0.74
CA GLU A 131 10.76 18.65 0.22
C GLU A 131 10.11 19.58 1.27
N LEU A 132 9.41 19.02 2.28
CA LEU A 132 8.90 19.76 3.43
C LEU A 132 9.98 20.10 4.46
N GLY A 133 11.22 19.64 4.28
CA GLY A 133 12.35 20.00 5.14
C GLY A 133 12.84 18.89 6.06
N TYR A 134 12.22 17.69 6.03
CA TYR A 134 12.76 16.54 6.75
C TYR A 134 14.10 16.13 6.16
N LYS A 135 15.11 15.98 7.00
CA LYS A 135 16.43 15.52 6.56
C LYS A 135 16.37 14.00 6.38
N LYS A 136 16.98 13.49 5.30
CA LYS A 136 16.95 12.06 4.97
C LYS A 136 17.51 11.17 6.07
N GLU A 137 18.49 11.66 6.83
CA GLU A 137 19.11 10.99 7.98
C GLU A 137 18.19 10.94 9.21
N ASN A 138 17.07 11.67 9.22
CA ASN A 138 16.06 11.67 10.28
C ASN A 138 14.73 11.04 9.82
N VAL A 139 14.72 10.35 8.67
CA VAL A 139 13.54 9.68 8.15
C VAL A 139 13.74 8.18 8.18
N LEU A 140 12.86 7.49 8.89
CA LEU A 140 12.79 6.03 8.95
C LEU A 140 11.52 5.55 8.24
N PHE A 141 11.67 4.76 7.19
CA PHE A 141 10.56 4.15 6.47
C PHE A 141 10.39 2.70 6.91
N LEU A 142 9.18 2.35 7.40
CA LEU A 142 8.83 1.01 7.82
C LEU A 142 8.01 0.31 6.73
N GLY A 143 8.32 -0.95 6.44
CA GLY A 143 7.56 -1.72 5.45
C GLY A 143 7.92 -3.20 5.43
N ASP A 144 7.12 -4.01 4.76
CA ASP A 144 7.26 -5.46 4.68
C ASP A 144 7.62 -5.97 3.28
N ALA A 145 7.56 -5.11 2.28
CA ALA A 145 7.74 -5.47 0.88
C ALA A 145 9.05 -4.92 0.29
N VAL A 146 9.55 -5.62 -0.74
CA VAL A 146 10.71 -5.15 -1.54
C VAL A 146 10.47 -3.75 -2.14
N GLY A 147 9.21 -3.44 -2.47
CA GLY A 147 8.81 -2.11 -2.94
C GLY A 147 9.06 -1.00 -1.91
N ASP A 148 8.91 -1.30 -0.62
CA ASP A 148 9.16 -0.36 0.48
C ASP A 148 10.65 -0.07 0.63
N LEU A 149 11.47 -1.11 0.63
CA LEU A 149 12.93 -0.98 0.61
C LEU A 149 13.39 -0.16 -0.61
N THR A 150 12.82 -0.44 -1.79
CA THR A 150 13.16 0.30 -3.02
C THR A 150 12.80 1.77 -2.91
N ALA A 151 11.64 2.10 -2.34
CA ALA A 151 11.19 3.48 -2.13
C ALA A 151 12.11 4.24 -1.16
N ALA A 152 12.47 3.62 -0.05
CA ALA A 152 13.42 4.17 0.92
C ALA A 152 14.81 4.38 0.30
N SER A 153 15.33 3.37 -0.38
CA SER A 153 16.67 3.42 -1.02
C SER A 153 16.76 4.50 -2.08
N LYS A 154 15.73 4.69 -2.92
CA LYS A 154 15.66 5.75 -3.93
C LYS A 154 15.79 7.16 -3.34
N ASN A 155 15.31 7.34 -2.12
CA ASN A 155 15.33 8.63 -1.43
C ASN A 155 16.50 8.77 -0.45
N GLY A 156 17.27 7.70 -0.22
CA GLY A 156 18.42 7.70 0.70
C GLY A 156 18.01 7.85 2.16
N VAL A 157 16.80 7.40 2.53
CA VAL A 157 16.30 7.36 3.90
C VAL A 157 16.51 5.99 4.54
N TYR A 158 16.46 5.91 5.87
CA TYR A 158 16.56 4.64 6.56
C TYR A 158 15.35 3.75 6.30
N PHE A 159 15.58 2.45 6.27
CA PHE A 159 14.54 1.44 6.11
C PHE A 159 14.56 0.45 7.27
N TYR A 160 13.40 0.20 7.86
CA TYR A 160 13.21 -0.83 8.86
C TYR A 160 12.21 -1.89 8.36
N PRO A 161 12.64 -3.16 8.21
CA PRO A 161 11.76 -4.22 7.71
C PRO A 161 10.80 -4.73 8.79
N ILE A 162 9.52 -4.73 8.50
CA ILE A 162 8.53 -5.53 9.23
C ILE A 162 8.55 -6.93 8.62
N ILE A 163 9.11 -7.88 9.35
CA ILE A 163 9.39 -9.22 8.82
C ILE A 163 8.12 -10.06 8.86
N VAL A 164 7.69 -10.55 7.68
CA VAL A 164 6.54 -11.42 7.51
C VAL A 164 6.66 -12.66 8.42
N ARG A 165 5.59 -12.99 9.14
CA ARG A 165 5.49 -14.00 10.18
C ARG A 165 6.29 -13.71 11.45
N LYS A 166 6.89 -12.53 11.57
CA LYS A 166 7.58 -12.03 12.76
C LYS A 166 7.21 -10.57 13.04
N GLU A 167 6.03 -10.15 12.60
CA GLU A 167 5.54 -8.76 12.69
C GLU A 167 5.53 -8.29 14.15
N GLU A 168 5.04 -9.12 15.07
CA GLU A 168 4.99 -8.81 16.50
C GLU A 168 6.39 -8.46 17.06
N ILE A 169 7.41 -9.23 16.68
CA ILE A 169 8.79 -9.00 17.11
C ILE A 169 9.35 -7.73 16.44
N SER A 170 9.03 -7.51 15.16
CA SER A 170 9.47 -6.31 14.45
C SER A 170 8.89 -5.06 15.10
N TRP A 171 7.58 -5.03 15.35
CA TRP A 171 6.91 -3.91 16.00
C TRP A 171 7.39 -3.65 17.43
N SER A 172 7.70 -4.69 18.20
CA SER A 172 8.19 -4.53 19.60
C SER A 172 9.52 -3.79 19.75
N LYS A 173 10.26 -3.62 18.66
CA LYS A 173 11.58 -2.96 18.65
C LYS A 173 11.52 -1.48 18.23
N ILE A 174 10.39 -1.02 17.68
CA ILE A 174 10.29 0.30 17.06
C ILE A 174 10.56 1.42 18.04
N SER A 175 9.96 1.40 19.23
CA SER A 175 10.13 2.47 20.23
C SER A 175 11.62 2.67 20.61
N LYS A 176 12.39 1.58 20.70
CA LYS A 176 13.84 1.69 20.95
C LYS A 176 14.58 2.30 19.76
N ILE A 177 14.25 1.88 18.55
CA ILE A 177 14.94 2.36 17.33
C ILE A 177 14.67 3.85 17.11
N VAL A 178 13.44 4.31 17.34
CA VAL A 178 13.09 5.73 17.18
C VAL A 178 13.80 6.60 18.22
N ASN A 179 14.04 6.10 19.43
CA ASN A 179 14.80 6.82 20.44
C ASN A 179 16.30 6.91 20.13
N ASP A 180 16.84 6.03 19.30
CA ASP A 180 18.26 5.96 18.94
C ASP A 180 18.56 6.74 17.64
N LEU A 181 17.54 7.30 16.93
CA LEU A 181 17.64 8.13 15.72
C LEU A 181 17.75 9.62 16.06
#